data_f213c97cc08e9dc1b4e046bbfa002e50
#
_entry.id   f213c97cc08e9dc1b4e046bbfa002e50
#
_cell.length_a   1.000
_cell.length_b   1.000
_cell.length_c   1.000
_cell.angle_alpha   90.00
_cell.angle_beta   90.00
_cell.angle_gamma   90.00
#
_symmetry.space_group_name_H-M   'P 1'
#
loop_
_entity.id
_entity.type
_entity.pdbx_description
1 polymer ?
#
loop_
_entity_poly.entity_id
_entity_poly.type
_entity_poly.pdbx_seq_one_letter_code
_entity_poly.pdbx_strand_id
1 'polypeptide(L)'
;MSTVKIEDCRGRLIHGLIPAVPVPFNSRGEIARDAQKCYASFLAQEPIAGVAVWAHTGRGLHLSRLQRLEVLESWAQALGAGSLIVAGVGGLREASADFPAYTNSAVEMARDALGHGAHALLIHPPRLFHGVKDSDELILDFHSRIAELGAPVILFHLYEAAGGILYSPQLLRRLLSLPNVAGIKLATLDSVMTFQDVAGLIAEEFPEQILITGEDRFLGYSLMCGARSALVGMGAAATSLQSQLLESFFDGRSAEFLELSRRVDRLSQALFIAPMEGYIRPVLWALVHEGVMGLESASDPWGPELAEGEFIRLGKVLKDLKAEPPP
;
A
#
# COMPACT_ATOMS: atom_id res chain seq x y z
N MET A 1 -7.36 -22.97 -5.77
CA MET A 1 -6.92 -22.57 -4.42
C MET A 1 -8.13 -22.07 -3.66
N SER A 2 -8.26 -22.36 -2.35
CA SER A 2 -9.37 -21.86 -1.54
C SER A 2 -9.19 -20.36 -1.32
N THR A 3 -10.17 -19.55 -1.72
CA THR A 3 -10.19 -18.12 -1.41
C THR A 3 -10.23 -17.93 0.12
N VAL A 4 -9.41 -17.02 0.63
CA VAL A 4 -9.44 -16.65 2.05
C VAL A 4 -10.81 -16.05 2.34
N LYS A 5 -11.44 -16.45 3.45
CA LYS A 5 -12.72 -15.85 3.87
C LYS A 5 -12.51 -14.42 4.34
N ILE A 6 -13.53 -13.59 4.19
CA ILE A 6 -13.46 -12.18 4.57
C ILE A 6 -13.15 -11.99 6.06
N GLU A 7 -13.71 -12.83 6.93
CA GLU A 7 -13.47 -12.79 8.37
C GLU A 7 -12.01 -13.11 8.71
N ASP A 8 -11.43 -14.11 8.04
CA ASP A 8 -10.01 -14.47 8.20
C ASP A 8 -9.09 -13.35 7.69
N CYS A 9 -9.47 -12.71 6.58
CA CYS A 9 -8.74 -11.56 6.05
C CYS A 9 -8.79 -10.39 7.05
N ARG A 10 -9.96 -10.02 7.56
CA ARG A 10 -10.13 -8.97 8.57
C ARG A 10 -9.33 -9.28 9.83
N GLY A 11 -9.37 -10.52 10.32
CA GLY A 11 -8.61 -10.94 11.50
C GLY A 11 -7.11 -10.78 11.36
N ARG A 12 -6.56 -11.03 10.15
CA ARG A 12 -5.11 -10.84 9.87
C ARG A 12 -4.75 -9.37 9.60
N LEU A 13 -5.69 -8.54 9.15
CA LEU A 13 -5.47 -7.11 8.95
C LEU A 13 -5.36 -6.36 10.28
N ILE A 14 -6.19 -6.70 11.26
CA ILE A 14 -6.28 -5.97 12.53
C ILE A 14 -4.93 -5.93 13.23
N HIS A 15 -4.52 -4.71 13.63
CA HIS A 15 -3.26 -4.34 14.30
C HIS A 15 -2.01 -4.65 13.46
N GLY A 16 -2.18 -5.07 12.19
CA GLY A 16 -1.09 -5.47 11.33
C GLY A 16 -0.47 -4.33 10.52
N LEU A 17 0.84 -4.42 10.32
CA LEU A 17 1.56 -3.64 9.30
C LEU A 17 1.62 -4.46 8.01
N ILE A 18 1.24 -3.84 6.89
CA ILE A 18 1.30 -4.41 5.55
C ILE A 18 2.12 -3.44 4.68
N PRO A 19 3.42 -3.67 4.50
CA PRO A 19 4.23 -2.89 3.59
C PRO A 19 3.67 -2.95 2.15
N ALA A 20 3.45 -1.79 1.53
CA ALA A 20 3.27 -1.72 0.09
C ALA A 20 4.66 -1.75 -0.55
N VAL A 21 5.01 -2.91 -1.10
CA VAL A 21 6.38 -3.22 -1.49
C VAL A 21 6.75 -2.63 -2.86
N PRO A 22 7.85 -1.82 -2.95
CA PRO A 22 8.41 -1.41 -4.23
C PRO A 22 9.03 -2.59 -4.96
N VAL A 23 9.17 -2.46 -6.27
CA VAL A 23 9.91 -3.42 -7.11
C VAL A 23 11.30 -2.86 -7.39
N PRO A 24 12.37 -3.59 -7.10
CA PRO A 24 13.72 -3.18 -7.43
C PRO A 24 13.98 -3.34 -8.93
N PHE A 25 14.43 -2.26 -9.57
CA PHE A 25 14.84 -2.26 -10.98
C PHE A 25 16.32 -1.92 -11.12
N ASN A 26 16.96 -2.47 -12.14
CA ASN A 26 18.29 -2.04 -12.54
C ASN A 26 18.22 -0.76 -13.42
N SER A 27 19.37 -0.22 -13.80
CA SER A 27 19.46 0.99 -14.62
C SER A 27 18.87 0.85 -16.04
N ARG A 28 18.60 -0.40 -16.49
CA ARG A 28 17.95 -0.68 -17.78
C ARG A 28 16.42 -0.78 -17.68
N GLY A 29 15.86 -0.61 -16.47
CA GLY A 29 14.43 -0.76 -16.22
C GLY A 29 13.95 -2.22 -16.19
N GLU A 30 14.85 -3.18 -15.98
CA GLU A 30 14.53 -4.58 -15.79
C GLU A 30 14.43 -4.90 -14.29
N ILE A 31 13.53 -5.82 -13.91
CA ILE A 31 13.44 -6.27 -12.51
C ILE A 31 14.78 -6.90 -12.10
N ALA A 32 15.37 -6.39 -11.03
CA ALA A 32 16.60 -6.93 -10.43
C ALA A 32 16.23 -8.16 -9.58
N ARG A 33 16.13 -9.33 -10.25
CA ARG A 33 15.57 -10.58 -9.68
C ARG A 33 16.23 -11.03 -8.40
N ASP A 34 17.56 -10.95 -8.32
CA ASP A 34 18.29 -11.37 -7.11
C ASP A 34 18.02 -10.40 -5.96
N ALA A 35 17.99 -9.09 -6.22
CA ALA A 35 17.61 -8.09 -5.24
C ALA A 35 16.14 -8.28 -4.78
N GLN A 36 15.23 -8.58 -5.71
CA GLN A 36 13.83 -8.89 -5.38
C GLN A 36 13.72 -10.10 -4.44
N LYS A 37 14.47 -11.16 -4.65
CA LYS A 37 14.48 -12.36 -3.79
C LYS A 37 15.10 -12.06 -2.42
N CYS A 38 16.24 -11.38 -2.38
CA CYS A 38 16.88 -10.97 -1.12
C CYS A 38 15.93 -10.08 -0.30
N TYR A 39 15.29 -9.12 -0.94
CA TYR A 39 14.32 -8.23 -0.32
C TYR A 39 13.10 -8.98 0.23
N ALA A 40 12.51 -9.87 -0.56
CA ALA A 40 11.37 -10.66 -0.12
C ALA A 40 11.73 -11.55 1.09
N SER A 41 12.92 -12.18 1.07
CA SER A 41 13.42 -13.01 2.17
C SER A 41 13.72 -12.18 3.43
N PHE A 42 14.23 -10.96 3.27
CA PHE A 42 14.48 -10.04 4.38
C PHE A 42 13.16 -9.62 5.05
N LEU A 43 12.22 -9.12 4.25
CA LEU A 43 10.97 -8.59 4.79
C LEU A 43 10.06 -9.70 5.37
N ALA A 44 10.17 -10.93 4.89
CA ALA A 44 9.46 -12.09 5.45
C ALA A 44 9.90 -12.43 6.88
N GLN A 45 11.03 -11.90 7.38
CA GLN A 45 11.50 -12.07 8.76
C GLN A 45 11.07 -10.93 9.68
N GLU A 46 10.51 -9.86 9.12
CA GLU A 46 10.02 -8.70 9.86
C GLU A 46 8.62 -8.97 10.46
N PRO A 47 8.24 -8.28 11.55
CA PRO A 47 6.95 -8.45 12.20
C PRO A 47 5.83 -7.77 11.39
N ILE A 48 5.44 -8.37 10.27
CA ILE A 48 4.43 -7.89 9.34
C ILE A 48 3.24 -8.86 9.25
N ALA A 49 2.05 -8.34 9.00
CA ALA A 49 0.86 -9.16 8.74
C ALA A 49 0.84 -9.73 7.31
N GLY A 50 1.64 -9.15 6.43
CA GLY A 50 1.75 -9.53 5.03
C GLY A 50 2.34 -8.41 4.19
N VAL A 51 2.19 -8.47 2.88
CA VAL A 51 2.65 -7.43 1.94
C VAL A 51 1.56 -7.03 0.96
N ALA A 52 1.65 -5.80 0.43
CA ALA A 52 0.82 -5.36 -0.69
C ALA A 52 1.70 -5.23 -1.95
N VAL A 53 1.53 -6.18 -2.88
CA VAL A 53 2.16 -6.17 -4.20
C VAL A 53 1.31 -5.37 -5.18
N TRP A 54 1.91 -4.86 -6.26
CA TRP A 54 1.22 -4.12 -7.35
C TRP A 54 0.43 -2.89 -6.89
N ALA A 55 0.58 -2.50 -5.62
CA ALA A 55 0.03 -1.25 -5.13
C ALA A 55 0.71 -0.04 -5.82
N HIS A 56 0.32 1.18 -5.48
CA HIS A 56 0.94 2.38 -6.04
C HIS A 56 2.48 2.36 -5.91
N THR A 57 2.99 2.01 -4.72
CA THR A 57 4.42 1.84 -4.44
C THR A 57 5.09 0.80 -5.34
N GLY A 58 4.39 -0.30 -5.62
CA GLY A 58 4.90 -1.40 -6.46
C GLY A 58 4.69 -1.19 -7.96
N ARG A 59 4.23 -0.01 -8.39
CA ARG A 59 4.03 0.33 -9.81
C ARG A 59 3.14 -0.66 -10.58
N GLY A 60 2.18 -1.32 -9.92
CA GLY A 60 1.43 -2.43 -10.49
C GLY A 60 0.73 -2.15 -11.82
N LEU A 61 0.20 -0.91 -12.00
CA LEU A 61 -0.44 -0.49 -13.24
C LEU A 61 0.55 -0.15 -14.37
N HIS A 62 1.86 -0.10 -14.10
CA HIS A 62 2.90 0.13 -15.09
C HIS A 62 3.63 -1.16 -15.48
N LEU A 63 3.53 -2.20 -14.66
CA LEU A 63 4.16 -3.50 -14.94
C LEU A 63 3.39 -4.25 -16.05
N SER A 64 4.13 -4.94 -16.93
CA SER A 64 3.52 -5.93 -17.80
C SER A 64 2.92 -7.09 -17.00
N ARG A 65 2.01 -7.85 -17.59
CA ARG A 65 1.41 -9.04 -16.97
C ARG A 65 2.48 -10.02 -16.45
N LEU A 66 3.51 -10.29 -17.25
CA LEU A 66 4.59 -11.21 -16.85
C LEU A 66 5.39 -10.68 -15.66
N GLN A 67 5.72 -9.38 -15.64
CA GLN A 67 6.40 -8.76 -14.51
C GLN A 67 5.55 -8.80 -13.24
N ARG A 68 4.24 -8.55 -13.35
CA ARG A 68 3.34 -8.66 -12.20
C ARG A 68 3.35 -10.06 -11.60
N LEU A 69 3.21 -11.08 -12.44
CA LEU A 69 3.23 -12.48 -11.98
C LEU A 69 4.57 -12.86 -11.36
N GLU A 70 5.68 -12.47 -11.97
CA GLU A 70 7.04 -12.70 -11.44
C GLU A 70 7.20 -12.10 -10.03
N VAL A 71 6.75 -10.85 -9.82
CA VAL A 71 6.80 -10.18 -8.52
C VAL A 71 5.91 -10.89 -7.49
N LEU A 72 4.67 -11.22 -7.86
CA LEU A 72 3.75 -11.90 -6.96
C LEU A 72 4.27 -13.28 -6.52
N GLU A 73 4.77 -14.07 -7.47
CA GLU A 73 5.35 -15.39 -7.20
C GLU A 73 6.58 -15.32 -6.28
N SER A 74 7.43 -14.31 -6.47
CA SER A 74 8.58 -14.06 -5.58
C SER A 74 8.13 -13.86 -4.12
N TRP A 75 7.09 -13.08 -3.88
CA TRP A 75 6.54 -12.85 -2.54
C TRP A 75 5.82 -14.09 -2.01
N ALA A 76 5.05 -14.80 -2.84
CA ALA A 76 4.36 -16.03 -2.44
C ALA A 76 5.33 -17.14 -2.02
N GLN A 77 6.53 -17.17 -2.60
CA GLN A 77 7.59 -18.12 -2.23
C GLN A 77 8.31 -17.74 -0.92
N ALA A 78 8.44 -16.44 -0.63
CA ALA A 78 9.18 -15.95 0.54
C ALA A 78 8.35 -15.93 1.82
N LEU A 79 7.06 -15.64 1.71
CA LEU A 79 6.17 -15.46 2.86
C LEU A 79 5.64 -16.79 3.40
N GLY A 80 5.48 -16.88 4.72
CA GLY A 80 4.86 -18.02 5.38
C GLY A 80 3.33 -18.08 5.16
N ALA A 81 2.74 -19.24 5.35
CA ALA A 81 1.30 -19.50 5.15
C ALA A 81 0.36 -18.60 6.00
N GLY A 82 0.85 -17.99 7.06
CA GLY A 82 0.10 -17.06 7.91
C GLY A 82 0.02 -15.63 7.38
N SER A 83 0.91 -15.25 6.46
CA SER A 83 1.01 -13.88 5.96
C SER A 83 -0.01 -13.59 4.86
N LEU A 84 -0.50 -12.35 4.81
CA LEU A 84 -1.36 -11.90 3.73
C LEU A 84 -0.53 -11.45 2.51
N ILE A 85 -1.04 -11.75 1.31
CA ILE A 85 -0.63 -11.09 0.08
C ILE A 85 -1.83 -10.34 -0.46
N VAL A 86 -1.75 -9.02 -0.42
CA VAL A 86 -2.75 -8.11 -0.98
C VAL A 86 -2.26 -7.67 -2.35
N ALA A 87 -3.04 -7.87 -3.41
CA ALA A 87 -2.64 -7.43 -4.75
C ALA A 87 -3.40 -6.16 -5.16
N GLY A 88 -2.67 -5.12 -5.56
CA GLY A 88 -3.25 -3.92 -6.15
C GLY A 88 -3.77 -4.21 -7.55
N VAL A 89 -5.06 -3.97 -7.80
CA VAL A 89 -5.69 -4.23 -9.11
C VAL A 89 -6.41 -2.99 -9.61
N GLY A 90 -6.41 -2.77 -10.93
CA GLY A 90 -7.02 -1.59 -11.52
C GLY A 90 -7.06 -1.64 -13.03
N GLY A 91 -7.79 -0.72 -13.64
CA GLY A 91 -7.87 -0.60 -15.09
C GLY A 91 -6.53 -0.18 -15.69
N LEU A 92 -6.14 -0.84 -16.77
CA LEU A 92 -4.88 -0.59 -17.44
C LEU A 92 -5.01 0.58 -18.43
N ARG A 93 -3.94 1.37 -18.53
CA ARG A 93 -3.90 2.55 -19.42
C ARG A 93 -4.12 2.19 -20.89
N GLU A 94 -3.64 1.05 -21.33
CA GLU A 94 -3.79 0.55 -22.69
C GLU A 94 -5.26 0.27 -23.06
N ALA A 95 -6.10 0.00 -22.06
CA ALA A 95 -7.53 -0.24 -22.20
C ALA A 95 -8.40 1.02 -22.01
N SER A 96 -7.81 2.20 -21.82
CA SER A 96 -8.53 3.43 -21.44
C SER A 96 -9.36 4.08 -22.56
N ALA A 97 -9.25 3.60 -23.79
CA ALA A 97 -10.07 4.10 -24.91
C ALA A 97 -11.54 3.66 -24.83
N ASP A 98 -11.86 2.64 -24.05
CA ASP A 98 -13.19 2.05 -23.90
C ASP A 98 -13.46 1.69 -22.43
N PHE A 99 -14.55 2.18 -21.83
CA PHE A 99 -14.89 1.95 -20.42
C PHE A 99 -15.09 0.47 -20.09
N PRO A 100 -15.82 -0.34 -20.87
CA PRO A 100 -15.91 -1.78 -20.68
C PRO A 100 -14.54 -2.48 -20.74
N ALA A 101 -13.69 -2.15 -21.70
CA ALA A 101 -12.34 -2.72 -21.81
C ALA A 101 -11.47 -2.36 -20.61
N TYR A 102 -11.56 -1.11 -20.14
CA TYR A 102 -10.85 -0.65 -18.94
C TYR A 102 -11.27 -1.45 -17.70
N THR A 103 -12.57 -1.62 -17.49
CA THR A 103 -13.11 -2.42 -16.37
C THR A 103 -12.72 -3.90 -16.50
N ASN A 104 -12.81 -4.47 -17.70
CA ASN A 104 -12.42 -5.87 -17.95
C ASN A 104 -10.93 -6.09 -17.66
N SER A 105 -10.05 -5.16 -18.01
CA SER A 105 -8.62 -5.26 -17.71
C SER A 105 -8.33 -5.34 -16.21
N ALA A 106 -9.10 -4.63 -15.38
CA ALA A 106 -9.00 -4.70 -13.92
C ALA A 106 -9.48 -6.07 -13.39
N VAL A 107 -10.57 -6.59 -13.93
CA VAL A 107 -11.10 -7.93 -13.56
C VAL A 107 -10.12 -9.04 -13.95
N GLU A 108 -9.49 -8.94 -15.12
CA GLU A 108 -8.44 -9.89 -15.53
C GLU A 108 -7.21 -9.82 -14.63
N MET A 109 -6.76 -8.61 -14.27
CA MET A 109 -5.67 -8.42 -13.33
C MET A 109 -6.00 -9.03 -11.96
N ALA A 110 -7.24 -8.90 -11.50
CA ALA A 110 -7.71 -9.50 -10.26
C ALA A 110 -7.73 -11.04 -10.32
N ARG A 111 -8.19 -11.62 -11.44
CA ARG A 111 -8.13 -13.07 -11.67
C ARG A 111 -6.70 -13.60 -11.70
N ASP A 112 -5.79 -12.90 -12.36
CA ASP A 112 -4.37 -13.23 -12.35
C ASP A 112 -3.81 -13.24 -10.93
N ALA A 113 -4.10 -12.21 -10.15
CA ALA A 113 -3.66 -12.10 -8.75
C ALA A 113 -4.13 -13.30 -7.92
N LEU A 114 -5.43 -13.59 -7.95
CA LEU A 114 -6.05 -14.68 -7.18
C LEU A 114 -5.56 -16.06 -7.66
N GLY A 115 -5.35 -16.23 -8.96
CA GLY A 115 -4.82 -17.48 -9.55
C GLY A 115 -3.37 -17.77 -9.17
N HIS A 116 -2.59 -16.76 -8.73
CA HIS A 116 -1.17 -16.88 -8.41
C HIS A 116 -0.83 -16.62 -6.94
N GLY A 117 -1.83 -16.65 -6.04
CA GLY A 117 -1.58 -16.67 -4.60
C GLY A 117 -1.88 -15.39 -3.83
N ALA A 118 -2.50 -14.39 -4.44
CA ALA A 118 -3.04 -13.27 -3.69
C ALA A 118 -4.24 -13.71 -2.82
N HIS A 119 -4.31 -13.19 -1.60
CA HIS A 119 -5.35 -13.48 -0.61
C HIS A 119 -6.47 -12.44 -0.60
N ALA A 120 -6.15 -11.19 -0.96
CA ALA A 120 -7.07 -10.07 -1.02
C ALA A 120 -6.68 -9.12 -2.16
N LEU A 121 -7.62 -8.28 -2.57
CA LEU A 121 -7.46 -7.31 -3.65
C LEU A 121 -7.54 -5.88 -3.10
N LEU A 122 -6.59 -5.02 -3.42
CA LEU A 122 -6.63 -3.58 -3.20
C LEU A 122 -7.05 -2.92 -4.51
N ILE A 123 -8.25 -2.34 -4.57
CA ILE A 123 -8.77 -1.77 -5.81
C ILE A 123 -8.26 -0.34 -5.99
N HIS A 124 -7.42 -0.11 -7.00
CA HIS A 124 -7.01 1.23 -7.39
C HIS A 124 -8.21 2.08 -7.84
N PRO A 125 -8.27 3.39 -7.45
CA PRO A 125 -9.31 4.28 -7.91
C PRO A 125 -9.37 4.33 -9.44
N PRO A 126 -10.56 4.15 -10.07
CA PRO A 126 -10.68 4.11 -11.53
C PRO A 126 -10.71 5.53 -12.13
N ARG A 127 -9.54 6.18 -12.18
CA ARG A 127 -9.38 7.58 -12.60
C ARG A 127 -10.01 7.91 -13.96
N LEU A 128 -10.13 6.93 -14.84
CA LEU A 128 -10.78 7.11 -16.14
C LEU A 128 -12.22 7.61 -16.01
N PHE A 129 -12.91 7.30 -14.90
CA PHE A 129 -14.29 7.70 -14.67
C PHE A 129 -14.44 9.03 -13.92
N HIS A 130 -13.31 9.67 -13.53
CA HIS A 130 -13.35 10.93 -12.82
C HIS A 130 -13.86 12.06 -13.72
N GLY A 131 -14.91 12.80 -13.28
CA GLY A 131 -15.46 13.95 -13.98
C GLY A 131 -16.25 13.64 -15.25
N VAL A 132 -16.51 12.37 -15.57
CA VAL A 132 -17.40 11.99 -16.67
C VAL A 132 -18.85 11.95 -16.19
N LYS A 133 -19.80 11.97 -17.15
CA LYS A 133 -21.21 11.79 -16.85
C LYS A 133 -21.43 10.41 -16.18
N ASP A 134 -22.30 10.36 -15.17
CA ASP A 134 -22.63 9.16 -14.42
C ASP A 134 -21.41 8.48 -13.74
N SER A 135 -20.41 9.27 -13.38
CA SER A 135 -19.13 8.84 -12.77
C SER A 135 -19.34 7.89 -11.58
N ASP A 136 -20.25 8.21 -10.65
CA ASP A 136 -20.50 7.38 -9.46
C ASP A 136 -21.02 5.99 -9.82
N GLU A 137 -21.87 5.87 -10.83
CA GLU A 137 -22.39 4.59 -11.30
C GLU A 137 -21.28 3.75 -11.98
N LEU A 138 -20.44 4.38 -12.77
CA LEU A 138 -19.30 3.73 -13.43
C LEU A 138 -18.29 3.23 -12.39
N ILE A 139 -18.00 4.05 -11.37
CA ILE A 139 -17.10 3.68 -10.28
C ILE A 139 -17.68 2.52 -9.47
N LEU A 140 -18.98 2.56 -9.18
CA LEU A 140 -19.64 1.48 -8.45
C LEU A 140 -19.64 0.17 -9.25
N ASP A 141 -19.99 0.19 -10.53
CA ASP A 141 -19.96 -0.99 -11.41
C ASP A 141 -18.55 -1.61 -11.46
N PHE A 142 -17.52 -0.76 -11.62
CA PHE A 142 -16.13 -1.19 -11.63
C PHE A 142 -15.75 -1.97 -10.36
N HIS A 143 -16.09 -1.44 -9.19
CA HIS A 143 -15.80 -2.10 -7.92
C HIS A 143 -16.65 -3.36 -7.71
N SER A 144 -17.93 -3.31 -8.09
CA SER A 144 -18.86 -4.45 -7.99
C SER A 144 -18.35 -5.65 -8.79
N ARG A 145 -17.91 -5.45 -10.02
CA ARG A 145 -17.40 -6.52 -10.90
C ARG A 145 -16.12 -7.17 -10.36
N ILE A 146 -15.29 -6.44 -9.62
CA ILE A 146 -14.12 -7.01 -8.95
C ILE A 146 -14.56 -7.74 -7.68
N ALA A 147 -15.47 -7.19 -6.88
CA ALA A 147 -15.98 -7.80 -5.66
C ALA A 147 -16.75 -9.12 -5.93
N GLU A 148 -17.41 -9.24 -7.09
CA GLU A 148 -18.10 -10.46 -7.55
C GLU A 148 -17.17 -11.66 -7.77
N LEU A 149 -15.84 -11.47 -7.81
CA LEU A 149 -14.87 -12.57 -7.82
C LEU A 149 -14.83 -13.36 -6.50
N GLY A 150 -15.47 -12.86 -5.44
CA GLY A 150 -15.67 -13.56 -4.17
C GLY A 150 -14.44 -13.55 -3.24
N ALA A 151 -13.37 -12.85 -3.58
CA ALA A 151 -12.22 -12.65 -2.70
C ALA A 151 -12.41 -11.39 -1.84
N PRO A 152 -11.76 -11.30 -0.66
CA PRO A 152 -11.75 -10.06 0.13
C PRO A 152 -11.22 -8.87 -0.67
N VAL A 153 -11.92 -7.75 -0.58
CA VAL A 153 -11.61 -6.50 -1.27
C VAL A 153 -11.29 -5.41 -0.26
N ILE A 154 -10.24 -4.66 -0.50
CA ILE A 154 -9.89 -3.42 0.19
C ILE A 154 -10.12 -2.27 -0.79
N LEU A 155 -11.00 -1.35 -0.45
CA LEU A 155 -11.18 -0.11 -1.20
C LEU A 155 -9.93 0.77 -1.05
N PHE A 156 -9.67 1.64 -2.01
CA PHE A 156 -8.53 2.54 -1.92
C PHE A 156 -8.96 3.98 -2.17
N HIS A 157 -8.97 4.78 -1.13
CA HIS A 157 -9.10 6.23 -1.21
C HIS A 157 -7.69 6.83 -1.32
N LEU A 158 -7.34 7.25 -2.51
CA LEU A 158 -6.03 7.83 -2.83
C LEU A 158 -6.20 9.31 -3.20
N TYR A 159 -5.30 10.18 -2.74
CA TYR A 159 -5.32 11.59 -3.08
C TYR A 159 -5.11 11.84 -4.59
N GLU A 160 -5.71 12.91 -5.11
CA GLU A 160 -5.83 13.11 -6.58
C GLU A 160 -4.49 13.28 -7.28
N ALA A 161 -3.50 13.95 -6.65
CA ALA A 161 -2.19 14.14 -7.26
C ALA A 161 -1.46 12.82 -7.54
N ALA A 162 -1.70 11.76 -6.74
CA ALA A 162 -1.19 10.42 -7.00
C ALA A 162 -2.07 9.58 -7.94
N GLY A 163 -3.03 10.19 -8.62
CA GLY A 163 -3.93 9.50 -9.54
C GLY A 163 -5.19 8.93 -8.89
N GLY A 164 -5.51 9.34 -7.68
CA GLY A 164 -6.72 8.95 -6.97
C GLY A 164 -7.96 9.73 -7.37
N ILE A 165 -9.05 9.43 -6.69
CA ILE A 165 -10.35 10.09 -6.79
C ILE A 165 -10.86 10.35 -5.38
N LEU A 166 -11.41 11.54 -5.16
CA LEU A 166 -12.18 11.84 -3.96
C LEU A 166 -13.58 11.24 -4.12
N TYR A 167 -13.91 10.24 -3.33
CA TYR A 167 -15.26 9.67 -3.32
C TYR A 167 -16.20 10.53 -2.49
N SER A 168 -17.38 10.83 -3.03
CA SER A 168 -18.43 11.49 -2.25
C SER A 168 -18.86 10.59 -1.06
N PRO A 169 -19.38 11.14 0.05
CA PRO A 169 -19.90 10.33 1.15
C PRO A 169 -20.99 9.35 0.71
N GLN A 170 -21.82 9.73 -0.28
CA GLN A 170 -22.85 8.87 -0.84
C GLN A 170 -22.25 7.68 -1.60
N LEU A 171 -21.25 7.93 -2.44
CA LEU A 171 -20.54 6.87 -3.17
C LEU A 171 -19.78 5.95 -2.21
N LEU A 172 -19.12 6.51 -1.19
CA LEU A 172 -18.41 5.71 -0.18
C LEU A 172 -19.34 4.73 0.54
N ARG A 173 -20.55 5.15 0.93
CA ARG A 173 -21.55 4.27 1.54
C ARG A 173 -21.93 3.11 0.62
N ARG A 174 -22.12 3.39 -0.66
CA ARG A 174 -22.43 2.36 -1.66
C ARG A 174 -21.27 1.38 -1.85
N LEU A 175 -20.04 1.89 -1.94
CA LEU A 175 -18.82 1.08 -2.08
C LEU A 175 -18.57 0.21 -0.84
N LEU A 176 -18.70 0.77 0.37
CA LEU A 176 -18.51 0.04 1.64
C LEU A 176 -19.59 -1.04 1.86
N SER A 177 -20.76 -0.89 1.21
CA SER A 177 -21.86 -1.86 1.27
C SER A 177 -21.73 -3.01 0.25
N LEU A 178 -20.73 -2.99 -0.63
CA LEU A 178 -20.49 -4.07 -1.58
C LEU A 178 -20.11 -5.38 -0.87
N PRO A 179 -20.49 -6.54 -1.41
CA PRO A 179 -20.08 -7.83 -0.86
C PRO A 179 -18.54 -7.96 -0.89
N ASN A 180 -18.02 -8.71 0.07
CA ASN A 180 -16.59 -9.02 0.21
C ASN A 180 -15.68 -7.81 0.49
N VAL A 181 -16.19 -6.61 0.75
CA VAL A 181 -15.38 -5.48 1.22
C VAL A 181 -14.93 -5.74 2.65
N ALA A 182 -13.63 -5.89 2.86
CA ALA A 182 -13.00 -6.11 4.16
C ALA A 182 -12.70 -4.79 4.89
N GLY A 183 -12.53 -3.71 4.14
CA GLY A 183 -12.21 -2.40 4.66
C GLY A 183 -11.81 -1.42 3.57
N ILE A 184 -11.27 -0.30 3.98
CA ILE A 184 -10.78 0.76 3.08
C ILE A 184 -9.41 1.25 3.53
N LYS A 185 -8.49 1.38 2.56
CA LYS A 185 -7.23 2.08 2.74
C LYS A 185 -7.43 3.57 2.44
N LEU A 186 -7.06 4.42 3.40
CA LEU A 186 -7.01 5.88 3.22
C LEU A 186 -5.57 6.33 3.04
N ALA A 187 -5.28 6.99 1.94
CA ALA A 187 -4.02 7.69 1.66
C ALA A 187 -4.38 9.09 1.14
N THR A 188 -4.66 9.99 2.06
CA THR A 188 -5.04 11.37 1.78
C THR A 188 -3.84 12.31 1.74
N LEU A 189 -2.75 11.96 2.42
CA LEU A 189 -1.42 12.59 2.53
C LEU A 189 -1.40 14.13 2.65
N ASP A 190 -2.24 14.82 1.90
CA ASP A 190 -2.36 16.27 1.83
C ASP A 190 -3.58 16.84 2.58
N SER A 191 -4.47 15.97 3.11
CA SER A 191 -5.70 16.39 3.78
C SER A 191 -6.04 15.56 5.02
N VAL A 192 -5.62 16.04 6.18
CA VAL A 192 -6.04 15.49 7.48
C VAL A 192 -7.56 15.55 7.64
N MET A 193 -8.21 16.62 7.17
CA MET A 193 -9.67 16.77 7.25
C MET A 193 -10.39 15.67 6.50
N THR A 194 -9.97 15.36 5.26
CA THR A 194 -10.56 14.26 4.48
C THR A 194 -10.40 12.92 5.20
N PHE A 195 -9.24 12.68 5.83
CA PHE A 195 -9.02 11.48 6.63
C PHE A 195 -10.02 11.39 7.79
N GLN A 196 -10.16 12.49 8.56
CA GLN A 196 -11.08 12.54 9.70
C GLN A 196 -12.54 12.33 9.30
N ASP A 197 -13.00 12.96 8.21
CA ASP A 197 -14.37 12.84 7.72
C ASP A 197 -14.70 11.40 7.30
N VAL A 198 -13.79 10.76 6.56
CA VAL A 198 -14.00 9.36 6.14
C VAL A 198 -13.88 8.40 7.32
N ALA A 199 -12.94 8.62 8.24
CA ALA A 199 -12.79 7.82 9.44
C ALA A 199 -14.05 7.90 10.33
N GLY A 200 -14.63 9.11 10.51
CA GLY A 200 -15.88 9.31 11.21
C GLY A 200 -17.04 8.54 10.58
N LEU A 201 -17.21 8.66 9.26
CA LEU A 201 -18.23 7.92 8.52
C LEU A 201 -18.12 6.40 8.75
N ILE A 202 -16.89 5.85 8.71
CA ILE A 202 -16.68 4.41 8.92
C ILE A 202 -17.02 4.02 10.36
N ALA A 203 -16.56 4.79 11.33
CA ALA A 203 -16.81 4.50 12.75
C ALA A 203 -18.30 4.51 13.09
N GLU A 204 -19.07 5.43 12.50
CA GLU A 204 -20.50 5.59 12.77
C GLU A 204 -21.39 4.61 12.00
N GLU A 205 -21.09 4.35 10.71
CA GLU A 205 -22.00 3.63 9.82
C GLU A 205 -21.51 2.23 9.41
N PHE A 206 -20.18 1.97 9.51
CA PHE A 206 -19.57 0.71 9.05
C PHE A 206 -18.53 0.16 10.05
N PRO A 207 -18.88 -0.03 11.33
CA PRO A 207 -17.91 -0.40 12.38
C PRO A 207 -17.22 -1.76 12.16
N GLU A 208 -17.78 -2.64 11.34
CA GLU A 208 -17.18 -3.91 10.95
C GLU A 208 -16.10 -3.76 9.87
N GLN A 209 -16.10 -2.67 9.12
CA GLN A 209 -15.09 -2.42 8.09
C GLN A 209 -13.76 -1.99 8.73
N ILE A 210 -12.66 -2.49 8.20
CA ILE A 210 -11.33 -2.12 8.69
C ILE A 210 -10.89 -0.79 8.05
N LEU A 211 -10.74 0.24 8.89
CA LEU A 211 -10.03 1.44 8.48
C LEU A 211 -8.53 1.15 8.47
N ILE A 212 -7.94 1.14 7.28
CA ILE A 212 -6.52 0.87 7.04
C ILE A 212 -5.85 2.20 6.70
N THR A 213 -4.89 2.63 7.50
CA THR A 213 -4.13 3.82 7.14
C THR A 213 -3.15 3.55 6.00
N GLY A 214 -3.13 4.44 5.03
CA GLY A 214 -2.11 4.57 3.99
C GLY A 214 -1.30 5.85 4.15
N GLU A 215 -1.34 6.45 5.35
CA GLU A 215 -0.80 7.77 5.65
C GLU A 215 0.66 7.68 6.08
N ASP A 216 1.55 7.62 5.11
CA ASP A 216 2.99 7.59 5.36
C ASP A 216 3.50 8.83 6.13
N ARG A 217 2.88 10.02 5.93
CA ARG A 217 3.34 11.28 6.53
C ARG A 217 2.75 11.61 7.91
N PHE A 218 1.68 10.94 8.33
CA PHE A 218 1.07 11.12 9.65
C PHE A 218 0.51 9.80 10.22
N LEU A 219 1.31 8.72 10.12
CA LEU A 219 0.93 7.37 10.53
C LEU A 219 0.43 7.32 11.99
N GLY A 220 1.18 7.87 12.94
CA GLY A 220 0.77 7.87 14.34
C GLY A 220 -0.56 8.59 14.60
N TYR A 221 -0.78 9.74 13.95
CA TYR A 221 -2.05 10.47 14.07
C TYR A 221 -3.22 9.69 13.48
N SER A 222 -3.03 9.00 12.37
CA SER A 222 -4.09 8.22 11.74
C SER A 222 -4.59 7.06 12.61
N LEU A 223 -3.70 6.47 13.44
CA LEU A 223 -4.09 5.47 14.45
C LEU A 223 -5.02 6.09 15.51
N MET A 224 -4.70 7.30 15.99
CA MET A 224 -5.57 8.03 16.93
C MET A 224 -6.94 8.40 16.34
N CYS A 225 -7.04 8.53 15.00
CA CYS A 225 -8.30 8.72 14.29
C CYS A 225 -9.09 7.42 14.03
N GLY A 226 -8.64 6.28 14.57
CA GLY A 226 -9.39 5.02 14.50
C GLY A 226 -8.89 4.04 13.45
N ALA A 227 -7.73 4.28 12.80
CA ALA A 227 -7.14 3.26 11.93
C ALA A 227 -6.76 2.01 12.75
N ARG A 228 -7.13 0.84 12.22
CA ARG A 228 -6.96 -0.47 12.88
C ARG A 228 -5.88 -1.33 12.24
N SER A 229 -5.29 -0.85 11.15
CA SER A 229 -4.24 -1.50 10.37
C SER A 229 -3.47 -0.45 9.59
N ALA A 230 -2.25 -0.76 9.15
CA ALA A 230 -1.47 0.12 8.27
C ALA A 230 -1.04 -0.61 6.98
N LEU A 231 -1.34 0.00 5.83
CA LEU A 231 -0.85 -0.43 4.53
C LEU A 231 -0.12 0.75 3.88
N VAL A 232 1.18 0.86 4.13
CA VAL A 232 1.99 2.05 3.85
C VAL A 232 3.21 1.73 2.99
N GLY A 233 3.62 2.69 2.15
CA GLY A 233 4.77 2.54 1.26
C GLY A 233 6.09 2.52 2.01
N MET A 234 6.25 3.40 3.01
CA MET A 234 7.46 3.42 3.84
C MET A 234 7.62 2.16 4.70
N GLY A 235 6.55 1.39 4.92
CA GLY A 235 6.58 0.13 5.67
C GLY A 235 7.56 -0.90 5.13
N ALA A 236 7.97 -0.73 3.87
CA ALA A 236 8.94 -1.58 3.20
C ALA A 236 10.40 -1.39 3.69
N ALA A 237 10.70 -0.29 4.39
CA ALA A 237 12.02 0.02 4.95
C ALA A 237 11.89 0.48 6.40
N ALA A 238 12.88 0.21 7.22
CA ALA A 238 12.84 0.40 8.69
C ALA A 238 11.54 -0.20 9.29
N THR A 239 11.18 -1.37 8.83
CA THR A 239 9.88 -2.04 9.06
C THR A 239 9.62 -2.26 10.54
N SER A 240 10.60 -2.76 11.30
CA SER A 240 10.47 -3.00 12.75
C SER A 240 10.10 -1.75 13.54
N LEU A 241 10.59 -0.55 13.14
CA LEU A 241 10.24 0.72 13.80
C LEU A 241 8.74 1.03 13.68
N GLN A 242 8.15 0.74 12.53
CA GLN A 242 6.74 0.99 12.27
C GLN A 242 5.85 -0.08 12.92
N SER A 243 6.29 -1.34 12.95
CA SER A 243 5.59 -2.40 13.67
C SER A 243 5.54 -2.11 15.18
N GLN A 244 6.65 -1.67 15.77
CA GLN A 244 6.70 -1.24 17.18
C GLN A 244 5.76 -0.06 17.46
N LEU A 245 5.64 0.90 16.52
CA LEU A 245 4.67 1.99 16.64
C LEU A 245 3.23 1.46 16.75
N LEU A 246 2.83 0.55 15.87
CA LEU A 246 1.50 -0.06 15.91
C LEU A 246 1.28 -0.83 17.21
N GLU A 247 2.22 -1.68 17.59
CA GLU A 247 2.16 -2.46 18.85
C GLU A 247 2.01 -1.55 20.06
N SER A 248 2.84 -0.50 20.18
CA SER A 248 2.77 0.43 21.31
C SER A 248 1.43 1.14 21.42
N PHE A 249 0.81 1.47 20.27
CA PHE A 249 -0.51 2.08 20.23
C PHE A 249 -1.60 1.11 20.70
N PHE A 250 -1.65 -0.09 20.12
CA PHE A 250 -2.71 -1.06 20.42
C PHE A 250 -2.57 -1.70 21.81
N ASP A 251 -1.35 -1.75 22.35
CA ASP A 251 -1.09 -2.19 23.72
C ASP A 251 -1.30 -1.07 24.78
N GLY A 252 -1.62 0.17 24.36
CA GLY A 252 -1.85 1.30 25.24
C GLY A 252 -0.56 1.85 25.89
N ARG A 253 0.62 1.57 25.32
CA ARG A 253 1.91 2.07 25.81
C ARG A 253 2.16 3.50 25.33
N SER A 254 1.40 4.45 25.87
CA SER A 254 1.28 5.81 25.34
C SER A 254 2.60 6.59 25.26
N ALA A 255 3.49 6.46 26.25
CA ALA A 255 4.78 7.18 26.25
C ALA A 255 5.67 6.66 25.10
N GLU A 256 5.75 5.34 24.94
CA GLU A 256 6.48 4.68 23.87
C GLU A 256 5.90 5.02 22.50
N PHE A 257 4.58 5.00 22.37
CA PHE A 257 3.86 5.41 21.14
C PHE A 257 4.23 6.83 20.70
N LEU A 258 4.26 7.79 21.62
CA LEU A 258 4.63 9.18 21.29
C LEU A 258 6.07 9.29 20.80
N GLU A 259 7.00 8.57 21.44
CA GLU A 259 8.41 8.58 21.01
C GLU A 259 8.59 7.90 19.65
N LEU A 260 7.97 6.72 19.46
CA LEU A 260 8.00 6.02 18.16
C LEU A 260 7.33 6.85 17.06
N SER A 261 6.23 7.56 17.35
CA SER A 261 5.59 8.46 16.38
C SER A 261 6.58 9.54 15.88
N ARG A 262 7.34 10.19 16.80
CA ARG A 262 8.35 11.19 16.41
C ARG A 262 9.45 10.59 15.52
N ARG A 263 9.90 9.37 15.83
CA ARG A 263 10.93 8.66 15.04
C ARG A 263 10.40 8.28 13.65
N VAL A 264 9.17 7.76 13.57
CA VAL A 264 8.49 7.44 12.31
C VAL A 264 8.24 8.69 11.47
N ASP A 265 7.85 9.82 12.08
CA ASP A 265 7.70 11.09 11.37
C ASP A 265 9.02 11.57 10.76
N ARG A 266 10.14 11.43 11.46
CA ARG A 266 11.48 11.75 10.90
C ARG A 266 11.84 10.86 9.73
N LEU A 267 11.54 9.55 9.81
CA LEU A 267 11.70 8.63 8.69
C LEU A 267 10.86 9.06 7.50
N SER A 268 9.58 9.32 7.73
CA SER A 268 8.64 9.72 6.66
C SER A 268 9.06 11.01 5.95
N GLN A 269 9.57 12.00 6.71
CA GLN A 269 10.10 13.25 6.15
C GLN A 269 11.35 13.03 5.29
N ALA A 270 12.14 12.00 5.61
CA ALA A 270 13.32 11.67 4.83
C ALA A 270 12.98 10.90 3.54
N LEU A 271 11.93 10.11 3.55
CA LEU A 271 11.48 9.30 2.41
C LEU A 271 10.57 10.09 1.45
N PHE A 272 9.61 10.84 2.00
CA PHE A 272 8.61 11.59 1.22
C PHE A 272 9.08 13.03 0.99
N ILE A 273 10.01 13.18 0.05
CA ILE A 273 10.53 14.46 -0.43
C ILE A 273 9.80 14.91 -1.70
N ALA A 274 9.80 16.21 -1.97
CA ALA A 274 9.20 16.73 -3.19
C ALA A 274 10.03 16.36 -4.45
N PRO A 275 9.39 15.95 -5.54
CA PRO A 275 7.95 15.73 -5.68
C PRO A 275 7.52 14.45 -4.96
N MET A 276 6.35 14.47 -4.31
CA MET A 276 5.85 13.36 -3.48
C MET A 276 5.84 12.00 -4.20
N GLU A 277 5.54 11.99 -5.48
CA GLU A 277 5.53 10.79 -6.35
C GLU A 277 6.90 10.11 -6.45
N GLY A 278 7.97 10.82 -6.06
CA GLY A 278 9.34 10.31 -6.08
C GLY A 278 9.70 9.41 -4.90
N TYR A 279 8.84 9.26 -3.88
CA TYR A 279 9.17 8.55 -2.62
C TYR A 279 9.60 7.09 -2.79
N ILE A 280 9.23 6.43 -3.87
CA ILE A 280 9.53 5.01 -4.11
C ILE A 280 11.04 4.77 -4.19
N ARG A 281 11.79 5.65 -4.87
CA ARG A 281 13.25 5.54 -4.94
C ARG A 281 13.93 5.73 -3.59
N PRO A 282 13.60 6.72 -2.75
CA PRO A 282 14.06 6.79 -1.37
C PRO A 282 13.76 5.55 -0.52
N VAL A 283 12.60 4.90 -0.70
CA VAL A 283 12.32 3.62 -0.02
C VAL A 283 13.28 2.53 -0.47
N LEU A 284 13.55 2.41 -1.77
CA LEU A 284 14.58 1.47 -2.28
C LEU A 284 15.97 1.83 -1.76
N TRP A 285 16.33 3.11 -1.69
CA TRP A 285 17.60 3.56 -1.11
C TRP A 285 17.71 3.24 0.39
N ALA A 286 16.62 3.29 1.13
CA ALA A 286 16.62 2.87 2.53
C ALA A 286 16.98 1.39 2.64
N LEU A 287 16.45 0.52 1.78
CA LEU A 287 16.81 -0.91 1.72
C LEU A 287 18.29 -1.11 1.35
N VAL A 288 18.88 -0.24 0.52
CA VAL A 288 20.34 -0.24 0.26
C VAL A 288 21.12 0.09 1.53
N HIS A 289 20.71 1.12 2.28
CA HIS A 289 21.35 1.49 3.55
C HIS A 289 21.16 0.44 4.65
N GLU A 290 20.12 -0.39 4.55
CA GLU A 290 19.89 -1.54 5.43
C GLU A 290 20.71 -2.77 5.02
N GLY A 291 21.38 -2.73 3.86
CA GLY A 291 22.21 -3.82 3.35
C GLY A 291 21.43 -4.94 2.68
N VAL A 292 20.17 -4.68 2.30
CA VAL A 292 19.26 -5.67 1.69
C VAL A 292 19.56 -5.87 0.21
N MET A 293 19.98 -4.81 -0.48
CA MET A 293 20.29 -4.84 -1.92
C MET A 293 21.39 -3.83 -2.27
N GLY A 294 21.97 -3.96 -3.48
CA GLY A 294 22.92 -3.00 -4.02
C GLY A 294 22.22 -1.78 -4.65
N LEU A 295 22.93 -0.64 -4.69
CA LEU A 295 22.42 0.62 -5.25
C LEU A 295 22.03 0.49 -6.74
N GLU A 296 22.69 -0.37 -7.49
CA GLU A 296 22.41 -0.68 -8.89
C GLU A 296 21.04 -1.29 -9.12
N SER A 297 20.41 -1.80 -8.06
CA SER A 297 19.06 -2.39 -8.06
C SER A 297 17.97 -1.45 -7.51
N ALA A 298 18.35 -0.25 -7.09
CA ALA A 298 17.44 0.69 -6.42
C ALA A 298 16.92 1.78 -7.38
N SER A 299 16.52 1.39 -8.60
CA SER A 299 15.95 2.27 -9.60
C SER A 299 14.42 2.22 -9.60
N ASP A 300 13.77 3.34 -9.89
CA ASP A 300 12.34 3.45 -10.21
C ASP A 300 12.22 4.07 -11.61
N PRO A 301 11.90 3.27 -12.65
CA PRO A 301 11.87 3.74 -14.04
C PRO A 301 10.80 4.81 -14.32
N TRP A 302 9.80 4.92 -13.47
CA TRP A 302 8.69 5.87 -13.64
C TRP A 302 8.71 7.01 -12.63
N GLY A 303 9.69 6.98 -11.70
CA GLY A 303 9.87 8.03 -10.72
C GLY A 303 10.61 9.24 -11.28
N PRO A 304 10.44 10.44 -10.67
CA PRO A 304 11.20 11.62 -11.04
C PRO A 304 12.70 11.45 -10.70
N GLU A 305 13.53 12.26 -11.35
CA GLU A 305 14.92 12.42 -10.90
C GLU A 305 14.95 13.07 -9.53
N LEU A 306 15.88 12.64 -8.68
CA LEU A 306 16.12 13.18 -7.35
C LEU A 306 17.55 13.73 -7.28
N ALA A 307 17.78 14.73 -6.42
CA ALA A 307 19.10 15.31 -6.22
C ALA A 307 20.08 14.27 -5.65
N GLU A 308 21.32 14.28 -6.12
CA GLU A 308 22.37 13.32 -5.70
C GLU A 308 22.59 13.28 -4.18
N GLY A 309 22.44 14.43 -3.50
CA GLY A 309 22.60 14.51 -2.04
C GLY A 309 21.55 13.78 -1.22
N GLU A 310 20.39 13.44 -1.81
CA GLU A 310 19.26 12.84 -1.09
C GLU A 310 19.57 11.42 -0.59
N PHE A 311 20.30 10.63 -1.37
CA PHE A 311 20.75 9.31 -0.93
C PHE A 311 21.61 9.40 0.35
N ILE A 312 22.57 10.32 0.37
CA ILE A 312 23.48 10.52 1.52
C ILE A 312 22.69 11.06 2.72
N ARG A 313 21.78 12.02 2.49
CA ARG A 313 20.92 12.58 3.53
C ARG A 313 20.07 11.51 4.20
N LEU A 314 19.45 10.64 3.41
CA LEU A 314 18.63 9.52 3.92
C LEU A 314 19.48 8.57 4.77
N GLY A 315 20.67 8.18 4.30
CA GLY A 315 21.57 7.29 5.05
C GLY A 315 21.96 7.86 6.43
N LYS A 316 22.15 9.19 6.53
CA LYS A 316 22.41 9.85 7.81
C LYS A 316 21.19 9.74 8.74
N VAL A 317 19.99 10.03 8.24
CA VAL A 317 18.75 9.91 9.05
C VAL A 317 18.56 8.49 9.56
N LEU A 318 18.72 7.48 8.71
CA LEU A 318 18.60 6.07 9.10
C LEU A 318 19.62 5.66 10.15
N LYS A 319 20.86 6.15 10.03
CA LYS A 319 21.91 5.92 11.03
C LYS A 319 21.57 6.55 12.37
N ASP A 320 21.07 7.79 12.37
CA ASP A 320 20.67 8.50 13.58
C ASP A 320 19.49 7.79 14.26
N LEU A 321 18.49 7.33 13.51
CA LEU A 321 17.35 6.56 14.03
C LEU A 321 17.77 5.21 14.66
N LYS A 322 18.78 4.53 14.10
CA LYS A 322 19.32 3.29 14.66
C LYS A 322 20.16 3.51 15.94
N ALA A 323 20.78 4.68 16.08
CA ALA A 323 21.61 5.03 17.24
C ALA A 323 20.78 5.50 18.44
N GLU A 324 19.53 5.87 18.26
CA GLU A 324 18.64 6.26 19.36
C GLU A 324 18.32 5.04 20.24
N PRO A 325 18.35 5.20 21.58
CA PRO A 325 18.00 4.09 22.49
C PRO A 325 16.55 3.64 22.22
N PRO A 326 16.22 2.39 22.53
CA PRO A 326 14.81 1.96 22.51
C PRO A 326 14.01 2.84 23.48
N PRO A 327 12.77 3.18 23.12
CA PRO A 327 11.91 4.05 23.92
C PRO A 327 11.51 3.45 25.26
#